data_3f9f975d123d3d8aa5d6c218f20e973d
#
_entry.id   3f9f975d123d3d8aa5d6c218f20e973d
#
_cell.length_a   1.000
_cell.length_b   1.000
_cell.length_c   1.000
_cell.angle_alpha   90.00
_cell.angle_beta   90.00
_cell.angle_gamma   90.00
#
_symmetry.space_group_name_H-M   'P 1'
#
loop_
_entity.id
_entity.type
_entity.pdbx_description
1 polymer ?
#
loop_
_entity_poly.entity_id
_entity_poly.type
_entity_poly.pdbx_seq_one_letter_code
_entity_poly.pdbx_strand_id
1 'polypeptide(L)'
;MPLSRELQRRFVHSYIEQIASEREGRVPNGVYETSVVSFVFNHERIEGSSLTEWQTRTVFETRDTVLADSTTPGNVRETANHTKMFDFLFDSLDRELTPEFIKEIHLQLMAGVMDVPGQWKILGNGVGSVITARPEEVPTLIDCLVSEYNKYEPSLENIVRFHVRFETIHPFPDGNGRVGRAIAFRECLRAGLVPFIVTDASKETYYTSLDEFRAGVTTPLISYAEAMQVDFASTIAPMLADRSLSDSLLGKLGIERPDFKDDAGFVGPSTKSLKSSLDSVGKTGSEIKSDHKTHCTRRV
;
A
#
# COMPACT_ATOMS: atom_id res chain seq x y z
N MET A 1 12.79 -4.78 -15.23
CA MET A 1 12.44 -6.22 -15.22
C MET A 1 11.92 -6.58 -13.84
N PRO A 2 10.83 -7.33 -13.72
CA PRO A 2 10.33 -7.73 -12.41
C PRO A 2 11.39 -8.58 -11.67
N LEU A 3 11.44 -8.42 -10.35
CA LEU A 3 12.31 -9.22 -9.49
C LEU A 3 11.87 -10.69 -9.50
N SER A 4 12.83 -11.63 -9.53
CA SER A 4 12.49 -13.05 -9.45
C SER A 4 11.77 -13.37 -8.14
N ARG A 5 10.89 -14.38 -8.14
CA ARG A 5 10.12 -14.79 -6.97
C ARG A 5 11.01 -15.12 -5.77
N GLU A 6 12.14 -15.78 -6.02
CA GLU A 6 13.14 -16.11 -4.99
C GLU A 6 13.73 -14.85 -4.36
N LEU A 7 14.11 -13.86 -5.18
CA LEU A 7 14.70 -12.62 -4.68
C LEU A 7 13.70 -11.79 -3.89
N GLN A 8 12.42 -11.77 -4.33
CA GLN A 8 11.34 -11.12 -3.58
C GLN A 8 11.12 -11.75 -2.21
N ARG A 9 11.09 -13.10 -2.12
CA ARG A 9 10.93 -13.80 -0.83
C ARG A 9 12.08 -13.49 0.13
N ARG A 10 13.32 -13.50 -0.35
CA ARG A 10 14.51 -13.15 0.46
C ARG A 10 14.43 -11.70 0.93
N PHE A 11 14.02 -10.78 0.05
CA PHE A 11 13.80 -9.38 0.42
C PHE A 11 12.78 -9.26 1.54
N VAL A 12 11.60 -9.85 1.37
CA VAL A 12 10.50 -9.74 2.34
C VAL A 12 10.89 -10.33 3.70
N HIS A 13 11.58 -11.48 3.71
CA HIS A 13 12.07 -12.08 4.94
C HIS A 13 13.04 -11.16 5.68
N SER A 14 14.10 -10.69 5.00
CA SER A 14 15.06 -9.75 5.59
C SER A 14 14.42 -8.43 6.03
N TYR A 15 13.48 -7.92 5.24
CA TYR A 15 12.73 -6.69 5.54
C TYR A 15 11.90 -6.83 6.81
N ILE A 16 11.12 -7.91 6.95
CA ILE A 16 10.28 -8.14 8.14
C ILE A 16 11.15 -8.31 9.39
N GLU A 17 12.22 -9.08 9.33
CA GLU A 17 13.14 -9.27 10.45
C GLU A 17 13.79 -7.94 10.89
N GLN A 18 14.21 -7.12 9.92
CA GLN A 18 14.82 -5.84 10.22
C GLN A 18 13.79 -4.84 10.80
N ILE A 19 12.57 -4.78 10.27
CA ILE A 19 11.48 -3.98 10.85
C ILE A 19 11.25 -4.36 12.31
N ALA A 20 11.16 -5.66 12.63
CA ALA A 20 10.94 -6.11 14.01
C ALA A 20 12.08 -5.68 14.95
N SER A 21 13.33 -5.87 14.53
CA SER A 21 14.52 -5.48 15.28
C SER A 21 14.62 -3.97 15.50
N GLU A 22 14.34 -3.17 14.47
CA GLU A 22 14.43 -1.71 14.55
C GLU A 22 13.30 -1.08 15.39
N ARG A 23 12.08 -1.66 15.33
CA ARG A 23 10.96 -1.28 16.21
C ARG A 23 11.34 -1.47 17.69
N GLU A 24 11.90 -2.64 18.04
CA GLU A 24 12.33 -2.95 19.41
C GLU A 24 13.49 -2.04 19.84
N GLY A 25 14.50 -1.87 18.97
CA GLY A 25 15.69 -1.05 19.23
C GLY A 25 15.45 0.46 19.09
N ARG A 26 14.29 0.91 18.57
CA ARG A 26 13.99 2.31 18.26
C ARG A 26 15.08 2.96 17.42
N VAL A 27 15.51 2.27 16.37
CA VAL A 27 16.59 2.71 15.50
C VAL A 27 16.13 3.91 14.64
N PRO A 28 16.74 5.09 14.78
CA PRO A 28 16.37 6.25 13.98
C PRO A 28 16.88 6.13 12.54
N ASN A 29 16.13 6.70 11.60
CA ASN A 29 16.45 6.70 10.17
C ASN A 29 16.69 5.30 9.58
N GLY A 30 16.17 4.25 10.22
CA GLY A 30 16.26 2.88 9.74
C GLY A 30 15.20 2.51 8.69
N VAL A 31 15.18 1.24 8.34
CA VAL A 31 14.19 0.66 7.40
C VAL A 31 12.77 0.84 7.94
N TYR A 32 12.58 0.63 9.26
CA TYR A 32 11.27 0.78 9.90
C TYR A 32 10.73 2.20 9.77
N GLU A 33 11.48 3.18 10.22
CA GLU A 33 11.06 4.59 10.16
C GLU A 33 10.82 5.03 8.71
N THR A 34 11.75 4.74 7.81
CA THR A 34 11.64 5.07 6.38
C THR A 34 10.37 4.47 5.77
N SER A 35 10.07 3.21 6.10
CA SER A 35 8.88 2.52 5.59
C SER A 35 7.59 3.12 6.12
N VAL A 36 7.50 3.37 7.44
CA VAL A 36 6.31 3.97 8.05
C VAL A 36 6.06 5.35 7.51
N VAL A 37 7.09 6.21 7.47
CA VAL A 37 6.94 7.60 7.01
C VAL A 37 6.52 7.63 5.55
N SER A 38 7.16 6.86 4.68
CA SER A 38 6.80 6.78 3.26
C SER A 38 5.37 6.26 3.06
N PHE A 39 5.00 5.17 3.76
CA PHE A 39 3.66 4.60 3.67
C PHE A 39 2.59 5.59 4.12
N VAL A 40 2.74 6.18 5.30
CA VAL A 40 1.76 7.09 5.89
C VAL A 40 1.65 8.38 5.08
N PHE A 41 2.78 9.01 4.78
CA PHE A 41 2.82 10.26 4.01
C PHE A 41 2.10 10.14 2.67
N ASN A 42 2.46 9.14 1.86
CA ASN A 42 1.87 8.97 0.54
C ASN A 42 0.37 8.64 0.62
N HIS A 43 -0.03 7.75 1.53
CA HIS A 43 -1.44 7.38 1.68
C HIS A 43 -2.32 8.56 2.12
N GLU A 44 -1.82 9.40 3.03
CA GLU A 44 -2.55 10.60 3.47
C GLU A 44 -2.56 11.69 2.39
N ARG A 45 -1.45 11.89 1.66
CA ARG A 45 -1.38 12.85 0.56
C ARG A 45 -2.35 12.55 -0.57
N ILE A 46 -2.55 11.29 -0.92
CA ILE A 46 -3.53 10.84 -1.93
C ILE A 46 -4.95 11.25 -1.50
N GLU A 47 -5.26 11.19 -0.21
CA GLU A 47 -6.56 11.55 0.35
C GLU A 47 -6.69 13.07 0.64
N GLY A 48 -5.68 13.87 0.26
CA GLY A 48 -5.75 15.33 0.36
C GLY A 48 -5.17 15.92 1.64
N SER A 49 -4.46 15.15 2.47
CA SER A 49 -3.73 15.70 3.63
C SER A 49 -2.74 16.78 3.18
N SER A 50 -2.65 17.85 3.93
CA SER A 50 -1.71 18.96 3.71
C SER A 50 -0.37 18.77 4.42
N LEU A 51 -0.23 17.74 5.27
CA LEU A 51 1.01 17.50 6.01
C LEU A 51 2.17 17.21 5.05
N THR A 52 3.31 17.80 5.36
CA THR A 52 4.57 17.49 4.68
C THR A 52 5.15 16.17 5.19
N GLU A 53 6.09 15.59 4.45
CA GLU A 53 6.81 14.39 4.90
C GLU A 53 7.53 14.62 6.22
N TRP A 54 8.14 15.81 6.41
CA TRP A 54 8.78 16.19 7.66
C TRP A 54 7.77 16.20 8.84
N GLN A 55 6.58 16.78 8.65
CA GLN A 55 5.53 16.75 9.67
C GLN A 55 5.02 15.34 9.96
N THR A 56 4.88 14.50 8.93
CA THR A 56 4.54 13.08 9.09
C THR A 56 5.59 12.35 9.92
N ARG A 57 6.88 12.58 9.65
CA ARG A 57 8.00 12.07 10.44
C ARG A 57 7.94 12.55 11.88
N THR A 58 7.68 13.83 12.12
CA THR A 58 7.55 14.39 13.47
C THR A 58 6.42 13.70 14.25
N VAL A 59 5.26 13.45 13.62
CA VAL A 59 4.15 12.70 14.25
C VAL A 59 4.57 11.27 14.58
N PHE A 60 5.31 10.62 13.68
CA PHE A 60 5.85 9.28 13.93
C PHE A 60 6.81 9.25 15.11
N GLU A 61 7.78 10.16 15.17
CA GLU A 61 8.82 10.23 16.22
C GLU A 61 8.26 10.57 17.59
N THR A 62 7.40 11.59 17.65
CA THR A 62 6.84 12.08 18.92
C THR A 62 5.66 11.25 19.40
N ARG A 63 5.02 10.49 18.51
CA ARG A 63 3.73 9.83 18.76
C ARG A 63 2.63 10.81 19.19
N ASP A 64 2.84 12.09 18.93
CA ASP A 64 1.90 13.16 19.25
C ASP A 64 0.74 13.20 18.26
N THR A 65 -0.43 13.53 18.78
CA THR A 65 -1.63 13.80 17.99
C THR A 65 -1.86 15.29 17.77
N VAL A 66 -0.92 16.12 18.18
CA VAL A 66 -0.97 17.58 18.06
C VAL A 66 0.40 18.10 17.65
N LEU A 67 0.46 18.76 16.50
CA LEU A 67 1.63 19.55 16.09
C LEU A 67 1.38 21.01 16.42
N ALA A 68 2.37 21.68 17.01
CA ALA A 68 2.27 23.09 17.44
C ALA A 68 1.89 24.05 16.29
N ASP A 69 2.31 23.73 15.07
CA ASP A 69 2.08 24.54 13.87
C ASP A 69 1.03 23.93 12.92
N SER A 70 0.26 22.91 13.37
CA SER A 70 -0.71 22.26 12.51
C SER A 70 -1.98 23.08 12.40
N THR A 71 -2.31 23.46 11.19
CA THR A 71 -3.58 24.12 10.86
C THR A 71 -4.76 23.14 10.79
N THR A 72 -4.52 21.83 10.84
CA THR A 72 -5.55 20.80 10.64
C THR A 72 -5.37 19.65 11.64
N PRO A 73 -5.89 19.78 12.87
CA PRO A 73 -5.76 18.75 13.91
C PRO A 73 -6.26 17.35 13.50
N GLY A 74 -7.27 17.29 12.61
CA GLY A 74 -7.78 16.04 12.04
C GLY A 74 -6.68 15.24 11.32
N ASN A 75 -5.95 15.89 10.42
CA ASN A 75 -4.88 15.23 9.65
C ASN A 75 -3.77 14.65 10.55
N VAL A 76 -3.43 15.36 11.64
CA VAL A 76 -2.41 14.89 12.59
C VAL A 76 -2.86 13.61 13.30
N ARG A 77 -4.12 13.56 13.72
CA ARG A 77 -4.69 12.36 14.36
C ARG A 77 -4.78 11.20 13.39
N GLU A 78 -5.23 11.43 12.17
CA GLU A 78 -5.25 10.40 11.13
C GLU A 78 -3.86 9.86 10.84
N THR A 79 -2.85 10.74 10.72
CA THR A 79 -1.44 10.37 10.55
C THR A 79 -0.93 9.50 11.71
N ALA A 80 -1.22 9.88 12.96
CA ALA A 80 -0.83 9.10 14.13
C ALA A 80 -1.52 7.72 14.17
N ASN A 81 -2.79 7.66 13.80
CA ASN A 81 -3.51 6.39 13.68
C ASN A 81 -2.97 5.52 12.55
N HIS A 82 -2.63 6.13 11.42
CA HIS A 82 -2.06 5.42 10.27
C HIS A 82 -0.70 4.79 10.61
N THR A 83 0.11 5.48 11.43
CA THR A 83 1.34 4.91 12.00
C THR A 83 1.04 3.65 12.84
N LYS A 84 0.03 3.71 13.73
CA LYS A 84 -0.39 2.55 14.53
C LYS A 84 -0.96 1.43 13.67
N MET A 85 -1.70 1.79 12.62
CA MET A 85 -2.20 0.81 11.65
C MET A 85 -1.05 0.09 10.94
N PHE A 86 0.01 0.79 10.54
CA PHE A 86 1.20 0.15 9.97
C PHE A 86 1.78 -0.91 10.91
N ASP A 87 1.98 -0.58 12.20
CA ASP A 87 2.43 -1.53 13.21
C ASP A 87 1.48 -2.73 13.31
N PHE A 88 0.17 -2.48 13.36
CA PHE A 88 -0.85 -3.53 13.41
C PHE A 88 -0.81 -4.47 12.19
N LEU A 89 -0.51 -3.96 10.98
CA LEU A 89 -0.35 -4.80 9.79
C LEU A 89 0.80 -5.80 9.96
N PHE A 90 1.94 -5.35 10.50
CA PHE A 90 3.09 -6.23 10.76
C PHE A 90 2.82 -7.25 11.88
N ASP A 91 2.17 -6.83 12.96
CA ASP A 91 1.83 -7.70 14.10
C ASP A 91 0.78 -8.76 13.76
N SER A 92 0.13 -8.64 12.60
CA SER A 92 -0.94 -9.51 12.13
C SER A 92 -0.64 -10.25 10.82
N LEU A 93 0.64 -10.34 10.41
CA LEU A 93 1.00 -11.00 9.14
C LEU A 93 0.62 -12.47 9.06
N ASP A 94 0.50 -13.16 10.20
CA ASP A 94 0.06 -14.57 10.31
C ASP A 94 -1.45 -14.76 10.19
N ARG A 95 -2.24 -13.69 10.36
CA ARG A 95 -3.71 -13.76 10.31
C ARG A 95 -4.22 -13.86 8.88
N GLU A 96 -5.28 -14.61 8.68
CA GLU A 96 -6.01 -14.63 7.41
C GLU A 96 -6.77 -13.33 7.18
N LEU A 97 -6.95 -12.98 5.91
CA LEU A 97 -7.81 -11.86 5.53
C LEU A 97 -9.27 -12.29 5.69
N THR A 98 -10.00 -11.62 6.57
CA THR A 98 -11.42 -11.84 6.84
C THR A 98 -12.18 -10.51 6.85
N PRO A 99 -13.51 -10.51 6.71
CA PRO A 99 -14.31 -9.28 6.83
C PRO A 99 -14.10 -8.58 8.17
N GLU A 100 -13.96 -9.34 9.26
CA GLU A 100 -13.71 -8.82 10.61
C GLU A 100 -12.33 -8.16 10.67
N PHE A 101 -11.31 -8.80 10.08
CA PHE A 101 -9.97 -8.24 10.04
C PHE A 101 -9.92 -6.93 9.23
N ILE A 102 -10.66 -6.84 8.13
CA ILE A 102 -10.81 -5.59 7.35
C ILE A 102 -11.43 -4.48 8.22
N LYS A 103 -12.43 -4.79 9.04
CA LYS A 103 -13.02 -3.84 9.99
C LYS A 103 -12.03 -3.41 11.07
N GLU A 104 -11.17 -4.32 11.55
CA GLU A 104 -10.13 -3.99 12.51
C GLU A 104 -9.09 -3.03 11.91
N ILE A 105 -8.65 -3.23 10.66
CA ILE A 105 -7.75 -2.29 9.96
C ILE A 105 -8.40 -0.90 9.90
N HIS A 106 -9.65 -0.82 9.51
CA HIS A 106 -10.39 0.45 9.48
C HIS A 106 -10.54 1.08 10.86
N LEU A 107 -10.77 0.27 11.90
CA LEU A 107 -10.83 0.74 13.29
C LEU A 107 -9.51 1.37 13.72
N GLN A 108 -8.35 0.76 13.40
CA GLN A 108 -7.04 1.33 13.71
C GLN A 108 -6.85 2.70 13.05
N LEU A 109 -7.25 2.83 11.79
CA LEU A 109 -7.12 4.06 11.03
C LEU A 109 -8.03 5.18 11.54
N MET A 110 -9.30 4.88 11.79
CA MET A 110 -10.36 5.87 11.99
C MET A 110 -10.74 6.10 13.47
N ALA A 111 -10.02 5.51 14.43
CA ALA A 111 -10.28 5.67 15.85
C ALA A 111 -10.21 7.14 16.29
N GLY A 112 -11.31 7.67 16.81
CA GLY A 112 -11.43 9.07 17.25
C GLY A 112 -11.37 10.10 16.10
N VAL A 113 -11.43 9.66 14.85
CA VAL A 113 -11.60 10.49 13.66
C VAL A 113 -13.06 10.51 13.24
N MET A 114 -13.75 9.38 13.37
CA MET A 114 -15.18 9.25 13.09
C MET A 114 -15.93 8.56 14.24
N ASP A 115 -17.26 8.68 14.26
CA ASP A 115 -18.10 8.19 15.36
C ASP A 115 -18.16 6.65 15.42
N VAL A 116 -18.16 5.97 14.29
CA VAL A 116 -18.39 4.51 14.17
C VAL A 116 -17.28 3.82 13.35
N PRO A 117 -16.02 3.88 13.80
CA PRO A 117 -14.91 3.24 13.08
C PRO A 117 -15.09 1.71 13.08
N GLY A 118 -14.63 1.03 12.03
CA GLY A 118 -14.74 -0.42 11.90
C GLY A 118 -16.15 -0.92 11.53
N GLN A 119 -17.08 -0.05 11.18
CA GLN A 119 -18.42 -0.44 10.76
C GLN A 119 -18.64 -0.19 9.26
N TRP A 120 -19.38 -1.11 8.61
CA TRP A 120 -19.79 -0.89 7.23
C TRP A 120 -20.67 0.34 7.10
N LYS A 121 -20.64 0.98 5.95
CA LYS A 121 -21.51 2.14 5.66
C LYS A 121 -22.99 1.77 5.76
N ILE A 122 -23.78 2.72 6.26
CA ILE A 122 -25.25 2.63 6.33
C ILE A 122 -25.94 3.60 5.36
N LEU A 123 -25.18 4.50 4.77
CA LEU A 123 -25.61 5.43 3.73
C LEU A 123 -24.79 5.19 2.46
N GLY A 124 -25.41 5.43 1.32
CA GLY A 124 -24.70 5.39 0.03
C GLY A 124 -23.59 6.44 -0.01
N ASN A 125 -22.46 6.06 -0.60
CA ASN A 125 -21.34 6.95 -0.89
C ASN A 125 -20.94 6.83 -2.37
N GLY A 126 -20.01 7.66 -2.84
CA GLY A 126 -19.50 7.62 -4.20
C GLY A 126 -18.04 8.01 -4.25
N VAL A 127 -17.35 7.57 -5.28
CA VAL A 127 -15.95 7.92 -5.57
C VAL A 127 -15.86 8.43 -7.01
N GLY A 128 -15.74 9.74 -7.17
CA GLY A 128 -15.76 10.35 -8.50
C GLY A 128 -17.04 9.99 -9.27
N SER A 129 -16.92 9.33 -10.41
CA SER A 129 -18.03 8.84 -11.24
C SER A 129 -18.43 7.39 -10.93
N VAL A 130 -17.77 6.72 -10.00
CA VAL A 130 -17.99 5.30 -9.69
C VAL A 130 -19.21 5.14 -8.80
N ILE A 131 -20.18 4.33 -9.24
CA ILE A 131 -21.32 3.90 -8.42
C ILE A 131 -20.82 2.78 -7.51
N THR A 132 -20.77 3.04 -6.20
CA THR A 132 -20.34 2.07 -5.20
C THR A 132 -21.49 1.14 -4.82
N ALA A 133 -21.17 0.04 -4.11
CA ALA A 133 -22.19 -0.89 -3.62
C ALA A 133 -23.20 -0.19 -2.70
N ARG A 134 -24.45 -0.64 -2.74
CA ARG A 134 -25.47 -0.19 -1.78
C ARG A 134 -25.16 -0.72 -0.38
N PRO A 135 -25.46 0.03 0.69
CA PRO A 135 -25.13 -0.40 2.07
C PRO A 135 -25.57 -1.81 2.43
N GLU A 136 -26.76 -2.19 2.03
CA GLU A 136 -27.33 -3.53 2.29
C GLU A 136 -26.61 -4.67 1.56
N GLU A 137 -25.87 -4.38 0.49
CA GLU A 137 -25.10 -5.35 -0.30
C GLU A 137 -23.69 -5.56 0.24
N VAL A 138 -23.14 -4.58 0.98
CA VAL A 138 -21.75 -4.54 1.44
C VAL A 138 -21.33 -5.83 2.16
N PRO A 139 -22.06 -6.32 3.18
CA PRO A 139 -21.64 -7.53 3.90
C PRO A 139 -21.45 -8.72 2.97
N THR A 140 -22.44 -8.99 2.11
CA THR A 140 -22.40 -10.13 1.16
C THR A 140 -21.29 -9.96 0.12
N LEU A 141 -21.07 -8.75 -0.39
CA LEU A 141 -20.04 -8.49 -1.40
C LEU A 141 -18.62 -8.63 -0.82
N ILE A 142 -18.40 -8.22 0.42
CA ILE A 142 -17.11 -8.39 1.10
C ILE A 142 -16.87 -9.86 1.45
N ASP A 143 -17.88 -10.59 1.94
CA ASP A 143 -17.78 -12.03 2.18
C ASP A 143 -17.40 -12.80 0.89
N CYS A 144 -18.05 -12.47 -0.22
CA CYS A 144 -17.73 -13.04 -1.54
C CYS A 144 -16.30 -12.68 -1.98
N LEU A 145 -15.91 -11.41 -1.85
CA LEU A 145 -14.59 -10.91 -2.24
C LEU A 145 -13.46 -11.63 -1.48
N VAL A 146 -13.59 -11.71 -0.15
CA VAL A 146 -12.63 -12.38 0.72
C VAL A 146 -12.58 -13.88 0.46
N SER A 147 -13.76 -14.52 0.36
CA SER A 147 -13.84 -15.96 0.06
C SER A 147 -13.22 -16.30 -1.30
N GLU A 148 -13.38 -15.44 -2.30
CA GLU A 148 -12.76 -15.65 -3.61
C GLU A 148 -11.25 -15.46 -3.53
N TYR A 149 -10.77 -14.41 -2.88
CA TYR A 149 -9.34 -14.14 -2.71
C TYR A 149 -8.61 -15.29 -2.03
N ASN A 150 -9.18 -15.83 -0.95
CA ASN A 150 -8.58 -16.91 -0.16
C ASN A 150 -8.58 -18.29 -0.86
N LYS A 151 -9.25 -18.43 -2.01
CA LYS A 151 -9.22 -19.70 -2.80
C LYS A 151 -7.95 -19.87 -3.62
N TYR A 152 -7.24 -18.80 -3.90
CA TYR A 152 -6.10 -18.82 -4.81
C TYR A 152 -4.81 -18.54 -4.05
N GLU A 153 -3.71 -19.11 -4.56
CA GLU A 153 -2.38 -18.73 -4.11
C GLU A 153 -2.16 -17.21 -4.34
N PRO A 154 -1.68 -16.49 -3.32
CA PRO A 154 -1.48 -15.05 -3.42
C PRO A 154 -0.49 -14.70 -4.53
N SER A 155 -0.90 -13.83 -5.43
CA SER A 155 -0.09 -13.26 -6.50
C SER A 155 -0.33 -11.76 -6.58
N LEU A 156 0.58 -11.01 -7.21
CA LEU A 156 0.38 -9.57 -7.40
C LEU A 156 -0.93 -9.29 -8.14
N GLU A 157 -1.24 -10.06 -9.18
CA GLU A 157 -2.49 -9.92 -9.93
C GLU A 157 -3.73 -10.12 -9.04
N ASN A 158 -3.74 -11.16 -8.18
CA ASN A 158 -4.87 -11.42 -7.28
C ASN A 158 -5.02 -10.33 -6.22
N ILE A 159 -3.89 -9.80 -5.69
CA ILE A 159 -3.88 -8.68 -4.74
C ILE A 159 -4.43 -7.41 -5.39
N VAL A 160 -3.97 -7.09 -6.60
CA VAL A 160 -4.47 -5.92 -7.36
C VAL A 160 -5.95 -6.08 -7.70
N ARG A 161 -6.39 -7.28 -8.12
CA ARG A 161 -7.80 -7.57 -8.39
C ARG A 161 -8.68 -7.42 -7.15
N PHE A 162 -8.20 -7.92 -6.00
CA PHE A 162 -8.87 -7.72 -4.72
C PHE A 162 -9.01 -6.22 -4.41
N HIS A 163 -7.90 -5.47 -4.56
CA HIS A 163 -7.86 -4.04 -4.29
C HIS A 163 -8.88 -3.27 -5.14
N VAL A 164 -8.93 -3.50 -6.46
CA VAL A 164 -9.90 -2.83 -7.36
C VAL A 164 -11.34 -3.13 -6.95
N ARG A 165 -11.64 -4.38 -6.62
CA ARG A 165 -13.01 -4.77 -6.20
C ARG A 165 -13.37 -4.17 -4.85
N PHE A 166 -12.42 -4.12 -3.92
CA PHE A 166 -12.60 -3.46 -2.63
C PHE A 166 -12.92 -1.96 -2.81
N GLU A 167 -12.13 -1.26 -3.65
CA GLU A 167 -12.36 0.14 -4.00
C GLU A 167 -13.70 0.37 -4.71
N THR A 168 -14.17 -0.62 -5.47
CA THR A 168 -15.49 -0.55 -6.15
C THR A 168 -16.64 -0.78 -5.18
N ILE A 169 -16.53 -1.74 -4.25
CA ILE A 169 -17.52 -1.96 -3.18
C ILE A 169 -17.60 -0.73 -2.27
N HIS A 170 -16.44 -0.18 -1.91
CA HIS A 170 -16.32 1.00 -1.07
C HIS A 170 -17.07 0.87 0.25
N PRO A 171 -16.70 -0.13 1.09
CA PRO A 171 -17.57 -0.64 2.15
C PRO A 171 -17.75 0.29 3.34
N PHE A 172 -16.85 1.25 3.57
CA PHE A 172 -16.88 2.15 4.72
C PHE A 172 -17.43 3.53 4.35
N PRO A 173 -17.89 4.33 5.35
CA PRO A 173 -18.28 5.71 5.10
C PRO A 173 -17.15 6.59 4.58
N ASP A 174 -15.92 6.36 5.07
CA ASP A 174 -14.67 7.04 4.70
C ASP A 174 -13.48 6.09 4.90
N GLY A 175 -12.27 6.48 4.48
CA GLY A 175 -11.02 5.72 4.69
C GLY A 175 -10.85 4.48 3.80
N ASN A 176 -11.73 4.24 2.82
CA ASN A 176 -11.66 3.05 1.96
C ASN A 176 -10.34 2.95 1.19
N GLY A 177 -9.91 4.02 0.54
CA GLY A 177 -8.66 4.04 -0.22
C GLY A 177 -7.45 3.68 0.64
N ARG A 178 -7.36 4.24 1.84
CA ARG A 178 -6.27 3.96 2.81
C ARG A 178 -6.30 2.51 3.28
N VAL A 179 -7.47 1.98 3.61
CA VAL A 179 -7.65 0.56 4.00
C VAL A 179 -7.33 -0.38 2.84
N GLY A 180 -7.83 -0.10 1.64
CA GLY A 180 -7.56 -0.93 0.45
C GLY A 180 -6.08 -1.02 0.11
N ARG A 181 -5.35 0.11 0.15
CA ARG A 181 -3.90 0.15 -0.05
C ARG A 181 -3.14 -0.54 1.09
N ALA A 182 -3.60 -0.41 2.34
CA ALA A 182 -3.02 -1.10 3.49
C ALA A 182 -3.15 -2.62 3.39
N ILE A 183 -4.31 -3.11 2.97
CA ILE A 183 -4.53 -4.54 2.68
C ILE A 183 -3.59 -5.01 1.58
N ALA A 184 -3.49 -4.27 0.47
CA ALA A 184 -2.61 -4.64 -0.64
C ALA A 184 -1.14 -4.73 -0.22
N PHE A 185 -0.65 -3.76 0.57
CA PHE A 185 0.70 -3.76 1.13
C PHE A 185 0.93 -5.01 2.00
N ARG A 186 0.05 -5.28 2.96
CA ARG A 186 0.13 -6.44 3.85
C ARG A 186 0.08 -7.76 3.09
N GLU A 187 -0.83 -7.91 2.15
CA GLU A 187 -0.98 -9.16 1.39
C GLU A 187 0.22 -9.43 0.48
N CYS A 188 0.91 -8.39 -0.02
CA CYS A 188 2.20 -8.57 -0.66
C CYS A 188 3.23 -9.19 0.29
N LEU A 189 3.38 -8.67 1.51
CA LEU A 189 4.29 -9.24 2.52
C LEU A 189 3.96 -10.69 2.84
N ARG A 190 2.68 -11.02 3.09
CA ARG A 190 2.22 -12.39 3.34
C ARG A 190 2.51 -13.34 2.18
N ALA A 191 2.41 -12.84 0.97
CA ALA A 191 2.71 -13.59 -0.25
C ALA A 191 4.21 -13.75 -0.50
N GLY A 192 5.10 -13.12 0.28
CA GLY A 192 6.53 -13.04 0.00
C GLY A 192 6.81 -12.25 -1.28
N LEU A 193 6.00 -11.25 -1.57
CA LEU A 193 6.17 -10.28 -2.64
C LEU A 193 6.66 -8.96 -2.05
N VAL A 194 7.56 -8.28 -2.76
CA VAL A 194 7.88 -6.89 -2.42
C VAL A 194 6.59 -6.08 -2.38
N PRO A 195 6.29 -5.33 -1.31
CA PRO A 195 5.11 -4.51 -1.29
C PRO A 195 5.25 -3.32 -2.24
N PHE A 196 4.12 -2.70 -2.58
CA PHE A 196 4.10 -1.45 -3.33
C PHE A 196 3.39 -0.36 -2.54
N ILE A 197 3.85 0.86 -2.70
CA ILE A 197 3.23 2.07 -2.15
C ILE A 197 2.80 2.94 -3.33
N VAL A 198 1.53 3.30 -3.38
CA VAL A 198 1.04 4.33 -4.32
C VAL A 198 1.56 5.67 -3.83
N THR A 199 2.28 6.41 -4.68
CA THR A 199 2.86 7.71 -4.30
C THR A 199 1.97 8.86 -4.73
N ASP A 200 2.02 9.99 -3.99
CA ASP A 200 1.33 11.24 -4.38
C ASP A 200 1.75 11.70 -5.77
N ALA A 201 3.04 11.53 -6.12
CA ALA A 201 3.58 11.89 -7.43
C ALA A 201 3.00 11.09 -8.59
N SER A 202 2.51 9.88 -8.36
CA SER A 202 1.97 8.97 -9.38
C SER A 202 0.46 8.70 -9.25
N LYS A 203 -0.23 9.46 -8.39
CA LYS A 203 -1.65 9.23 -8.08
C LYS A 203 -2.57 9.32 -9.31
N GLU A 204 -2.30 10.19 -10.26
CA GLU A 204 -3.10 10.30 -11.49
C GLU A 204 -2.99 9.04 -12.34
N THR A 205 -1.77 8.50 -12.49
CA THR A 205 -1.54 7.22 -13.19
C THR A 205 -2.26 6.09 -12.49
N TYR A 206 -2.19 6.05 -11.16
CA TYR A 206 -2.89 5.05 -10.35
C TYR A 206 -4.40 5.11 -10.55
N TYR A 207 -5.04 6.27 -10.47
CA TYR A 207 -6.49 6.40 -10.66
C TYR A 207 -6.93 6.06 -12.08
N THR A 208 -6.19 6.53 -13.09
CA THR A 208 -6.44 6.16 -14.49
C THR A 208 -6.39 4.65 -14.69
N SER A 209 -5.35 4.00 -14.15
CA SER A 209 -5.20 2.54 -14.25
C SER A 209 -6.28 1.76 -13.48
N LEU A 210 -6.79 2.30 -12.36
CA LEU A 210 -7.95 1.75 -11.65
C LEU A 210 -9.21 1.75 -12.53
N ASP A 211 -9.46 2.86 -13.21
CA ASP A 211 -10.63 2.99 -14.08
C ASP A 211 -10.51 2.09 -15.33
N GLU A 212 -9.32 1.99 -15.91
CA GLU A 212 -9.04 1.04 -16.99
C GLU A 212 -9.26 -0.41 -16.55
N PHE A 213 -8.82 -0.76 -15.33
CA PHE A 213 -9.04 -2.10 -14.78
C PHE A 213 -10.53 -2.40 -14.60
N ARG A 214 -11.33 -1.45 -14.12
CA ARG A 214 -12.80 -1.55 -14.02
C ARG A 214 -13.44 -1.74 -15.39
N ALA A 215 -12.87 -1.12 -16.44
CA ALA A 215 -13.31 -1.28 -17.81
C ALA A 215 -12.83 -2.60 -18.47
N GLY A 216 -12.08 -3.45 -17.75
CA GLY A 216 -11.59 -4.75 -18.24
C GLY A 216 -10.17 -4.74 -18.79
N VAL A 217 -9.47 -3.60 -18.77
CA VAL A 217 -8.07 -3.48 -19.21
C VAL A 217 -7.16 -3.58 -17.97
N THR A 218 -6.72 -4.79 -17.64
CA THR A 218 -6.06 -5.08 -16.35
C THR A 218 -4.57 -4.76 -16.32
N THR A 219 -3.89 -4.84 -17.45
CA THR A 219 -2.42 -4.72 -17.57
C THR A 219 -1.86 -3.42 -17.00
N PRO A 220 -2.44 -2.22 -17.25
CA PRO A 220 -1.84 -0.98 -16.77
C PRO A 220 -1.67 -0.92 -15.25
N LEU A 221 -2.69 -1.32 -14.49
CA LEU A 221 -2.62 -1.29 -13.03
C LEU A 221 -1.66 -2.35 -12.46
N ILE A 222 -1.58 -3.53 -13.08
CA ILE A 222 -0.62 -4.56 -12.69
C ILE A 222 0.81 -4.06 -12.95
N SER A 223 1.07 -3.50 -14.12
CA SER A 223 2.37 -2.92 -14.47
C SER A 223 2.74 -1.73 -13.58
N TYR A 224 1.75 -0.91 -13.20
CA TYR A 224 1.94 0.16 -12.21
C TYR A 224 2.38 -0.42 -10.87
N ALA A 225 1.69 -1.44 -10.36
CA ALA A 225 2.04 -2.08 -9.09
C ALA A 225 3.45 -2.71 -9.14
N GLU A 226 3.83 -3.36 -10.26
CA GLU A 226 5.19 -3.87 -10.48
C GLU A 226 6.25 -2.75 -10.44
N ALA A 227 5.96 -1.62 -11.07
CA ALA A 227 6.87 -0.47 -11.04
C ALA A 227 7.03 0.09 -9.62
N MET A 228 5.96 0.18 -8.84
CA MET A 228 6.00 0.62 -7.45
C MET A 228 6.68 -0.41 -6.52
N GLN A 229 6.62 -1.71 -6.81
CA GLN A 229 7.44 -2.72 -6.11
C GLN A 229 8.93 -2.48 -6.34
N VAL A 230 9.32 -2.15 -7.57
CA VAL A 230 10.72 -1.81 -7.90
C VAL A 230 11.15 -0.54 -7.17
N ASP A 231 10.30 0.48 -7.14
CA ASP A 231 10.57 1.74 -6.44
C ASP A 231 10.77 1.50 -4.93
N PHE A 232 9.87 0.75 -4.30
CA PHE A 232 9.98 0.38 -2.90
C PHE A 232 11.27 -0.42 -2.62
N ALA A 233 11.55 -1.44 -3.43
CA ALA A 233 12.78 -2.23 -3.28
C ALA A 233 14.04 -1.36 -3.46
N SER A 234 14.02 -0.40 -4.38
CA SER A 234 15.12 0.53 -4.64
C SER A 234 15.41 1.44 -3.45
N THR A 235 14.37 1.84 -2.74
CA THR A 235 14.48 2.66 -1.53
C THR A 235 15.02 1.86 -0.34
N ILE A 236 14.54 0.63 -0.16
CA ILE A 236 14.84 -0.17 1.03
C ILE A 236 16.12 -1.00 0.89
N ALA A 237 16.42 -1.51 -0.32
CA ALA A 237 17.57 -2.39 -0.52
C ALA A 237 18.91 -1.83 -0.01
N PRO A 238 19.25 -0.52 -0.21
CA PRO A 238 20.51 0.04 0.29
C PRO A 238 20.65 -0.03 1.81
N MET A 239 19.51 -0.05 2.53
CA MET A 239 19.41 0.03 3.98
C MET A 239 19.37 -1.34 4.66
N LEU A 240 19.21 -2.44 3.89
CA LEU A 240 19.14 -3.78 4.46
C LEU A 240 20.45 -4.18 5.13
N ALA A 241 20.33 -4.79 6.31
CA ALA A 241 21.47 -5.33 7.07
C ALA A 241 22.12 -6.51 6.34
N ASP A 242 21.36 -7.34 5.63
CA ASP A 242 21.91 -8.37 4.72
C ASP A 242 22.55 -7.71 3.50
N ARG A 243 23.85 -7.46 3.60
CA ARG A 243 24.64 -6.81 2.54
C ARG A 243 24.69 -7.61 1.25
N SER A 244 24.74 -8.94 1.33
CA SER A 244 24.75 -9.81 0.15
C SER A 244 23.45 -9.72 -0.64
N LEU A 245 22.32 -9.70 0.07
CA LEU A 245 21.00 -9.49 -0.53
C LEU A 245 20.87 -8.09 -1.10
N SER A 246 21.30 -7.08 -0.34
CA SER A 246 21.31 -5.67 -0.76
C SER A 246 22.08 -5.50 -2.08
N ASP A 247 23.32 -6.00 -2.17
CA ASP A 247 24.14 -5.91 -3.40
C ASP A 247 23.50 -6.65 -4.58
N SER A 248 22.90 -7.82 -4.32
CA SER A 248 22.18 -8.58 -5.35
C SER A 248 20.97 -7.81 -5.90
N LEU A 249 20.21 -7.14 -5.01
CA LEU A 249 19.06 -6.30 -5.40
C LEU A 249 19.50 -5.07 -6.18
N LEU A 250 20.47 -4.32 -5.66
CA LEU A 250 20.98 -3.11 -6.31
C LEU A 250 21.54 -3.42 -7.70
N GLY A 251 22.33 -4.50 -7.83
CA GLY A 251 22.84 -4.96 -9.13
C GLY A 251 21.73 -5.35 -10.11
N LYS A 252 20.64 -5.99 -9.65
CA LYS A 252 19.49 -6.33 -10.49
C LYS A 252 18.68 -5.09 -10.91
N LEU A 253 18.60 -4.09 -10.05
CA LEU A 253 17.89 -2.86 -10.28
C LEU A 253 18.72 -1.82 -11.06
N GLY A 254 20.03 -2.08 -11.25
CA GLY A 254 20.94 -1.15 -11.91
C GLY A 254 21.20 0.12 -11.09
N ILE A 255 21.15 0.02 -9.77
CA ILE A 255 21.30 1.12 -8.83
C ILE A 255 22.67 1.01 -8.16
N GLU A 256 23.43 2.10 -8.17
CA GLU A 256 24.64 2.22 -7.37
C GLU A 256 24.28 2.42 -5.89
N ARG A 257 25.04 1.79 -5.00
CA ARG A 257 24.85 1.99 -3.56
C ARG A 257 25.12 3.45 -3.22
N PRO A 258 24.17 4.15 -2.56
CA PRO A 258 24.44 5.51 -2.10
C PRO A 258 25.57 5.51 -1.09
N ASP A 259 26.52 6.45 -1.23
CA ASP A 259 27.52 6.72 -0.21
C ASP A 259 26.84 7.35 1.01
N PHE A 260 26.47 6.53 1.98
CA PHE A 260 26.05 7.02 3.28
C PHE A 260 27.29 7.56 4.00
N LYS A 261 27.58 8.85 3.84
CA LYS A 261 28.47 9.57 4.75
C LYS A 261 27.69 9.77 6.04
N ASP A 262 28.22 9.26 7.13
CA ASP A 262 27.69 9.50 8.48
C ASP A 262 27.39 10.98 8.62
N ASP A 263 26.17 11.33 9.07
CA ASP A 263 25.67 12.67 9.44
C ASP A 263 24.77 13.46 8.45
N ALA A 264 24.22 12.91 7.39
CA ALA A 264 23.21 13.65 6.62
C ALA A 264 21.97 12.77 6.34
N GLY A 265 20.81 13.25 6.77
CA GLY A 265 19.52 12.58 6.57
C GLY A 265 19.32 12.14 5.12
N PHE A 266 18.87 10.91 4.94
CA PHE A 266 18.54 10.33 3.65
C PHE A 266 17.46 11.14 2.95
N VAL A 267 17.80 11.76 1.84
CA VAL A 267 16.84 12.27 0.85
C VAL A 267 16.69 11.15 -0.18
N GLY A 268 15.53 10.52 -0.21
CA GLY A 268 15.23 9.43 -1.16
C GLY A 268 15.55 9.79 -2.61
N PRO A 269 15.71 8.82 -3.50
CA PRO A 269 16.09 9.05 -4.89
C PRO A 269 15.09 9.99 -5.57
N SER A 270 15.63 11.03 -6.21
CA SER A 270 14.87 12.07 -6.91
C SER A 270 13.97 11.44 -7.98
N THR A 271 12.72 11.91 -8.06
CA THR A 271 11.66 11.56 -9.02
C THR A 271 12.05 11.58 -10.52
N LYS A 272 13.29 11.89 -10.87
CA LYS A 272 13.78 11.85 -12.26
C LYS A 272 13.93 10.43 -12.84
N SER A 273 14.07 9.40 -12.00
CA SER A 273 14.18 8.01 -12.46
C SER A 273 12.83 7.41 -12.86
N LEU A 274 11.71 7.90 -12.29
CA LEU A 274 10.38 7.35 -12.53
C LEU A 274 9.86 7.59 -13.96
N LYS A 275 10.19 8.73 -14.59
CA LYS A 275 9.73 9.02 -15.96
C LYS A 275 10.27 8.04 -17.00
N SER A 276 11.53 7.60 -16.87
CA SER A 276 12.14 6.68 -17.85
C SER A 276 11.58 5.26 -17.77
N SER A 277 11.09 4.83 -16.61
CA SER A 277 10.51 3.48 -16.41
C SER A 277 9.04 3.42 -16.87
N LEU A 278 8.28 4.51 -16.72
CA LEU A 278 6.88 4.58 -17.16
C LEU A 278 6.76 4.72 -18.68
N ASP A 279 7.69 5.43 -19.33
CA ASP A 279 7.69 5.61 -20.81
C ASP A 279 8.02 4.29 -21.57
N SER A 280 8.61 3.30 -20.91
CA SER A 280 8.94 2.00 -21.51
C SER A 280 7.78 0.98 -21.50
N VAL A 281 6.75 1.19 -20.67
CA VAL A 281 5.63 0.25 -20.49
C VAL A 281 4.52 0.42 -21.55
N GLY A 282 4.50 1.54 -22.26
CA GLY A 282 3.43 1.88 -23.20
C GLY A 282 3.43 1.16 -24.55
N LYS A 283 4.29 0.17 -24.84
CA LYS A 283 4.48 -0.35 -26.21
C LYS A 283 4.36 -1.85 -26.45
N THR A 284 3.79 -2.65 -25.57
CA THR A 284 3.54 -4.07 -25.88
C THR A 284 2.16 -4.53 -25.40
N GLY A 285 1.18 -4.39 -26.25
CA GLY A 285 -0.13 -5.03 -26.09
C GLY A 285 -0.20 -6.29 -26.96
N SER A 286 -0.48 -7.45 -26.37
CA SER A 286 -1.04 -8.59 -27.10
C SER A 286 -2.08 -9.30 -26.22
N GLU A 287 -3.23 -9.56 -26.82
CA GLU A 287 -4.45 -10.09 -26.23
C GLU A 287 -4.27 -11.49 -25.64
N ILE A 288 -4.75 -11.69 -24.41
CA ILE A 288 -5.06 -13.03 -23.88
C ILE A 288 -6.53 -13.03 -23.48
N LYS A 289 -7.32 -13.86 -24.19
CA LYS A 289 -8.71 -14.17 -23.83
C LYS A 289 -8.74 -15.07 -22.64
N SER A 290 -9.49 -14.73 -21.60
CA SER A 290 -9.77 -15.63 -20.47
C SER A 290 -11.24 -15.95 -20.36
N ASP A 291 -11.57 -17.23 -20.59
CA ASP A 291 -12.83 -17.84 -20.16
C ASP A 291 -12.67 -18.28 -18.70
N HIS A 292 -13.46 -17.71 -17.80
CA HIS A 292 -13.91 -18.42 -16.58
C HIS A 292 -15.13 -17.71 -15.97
N LYS A 293 -16.28 -18.32 -16.16
CA LYS A 293 -17.53 -18.00 -15.44
C LYS A 293 -17.54 -18.71 -14.10
N THR A 294 -17.64 -18.00 -13.01
CA THR A 294 -18.05 -18.52 -11.70
C THR A 294 -19.04 -17.59 -11.00
N HIS A 295 -19.96 -18.16 -10.30
CA HIS A 295 -21.27 -17.70 -9.85
C HIS A 295 -21.33 -16.52 -8.85
N CYS A 296 -20.35 -15.62 -8.79
CA CYS A 296 -20.43 -14.39 -8.01
C CYS A 296 -20.59 -13.12 -8.88
N THR A 297 -20.96 -13.28 -10.15
CA THR A 297 -21.19 -12.18 -11.10
C THR A 297 -22.65 -11.77 -11.10
N ARG A 298 -23.09 -11.02 -10.10
CA ARG A 298 -24.21 -10.09 -10.22
C ARG A 298 -23.69 -8.69 -9.91
N ARG A 299 -23.49 -7.95 -10.99
CA ARG A 299 -23.39 -6.49 -11.12
C ARG A 299 -22.90 -5.72 -9.88
N VAL A 300 -21.65 -5.32 -9.87
CA VAL A 300 -21.18 -4.00 -9.46
C VAL A 300 -20.36 -3.46 -10.62
#